data_0f76ef3c2edbf09a6054f8af35f3491a
#
_entry.id   0f76ef3c2edbf09a6054f8af35f3491a
#
_cell.length_a   1.000
_cell.length_b   1.000
_cell.length_c   1.000
_cell.angle_alpha   90.00
_cell.angle_beta   90.00
_cell.angle_gamma   90.00
#
_symmetry.space_group_name_H-M   'P 1'
#
loop_
_entity.id
_entity.type
_entity.pdbx_description
1 polymer ?
#
loop_
_entity_poly.entity_id
_entity_poly.type
_entity_poly.pdbx_seq_one_letter_code
_entity_poly.pdbx_strand_id
1 'polypeptide(L)'
;MDLPLVVGVDGSEPSLRAVDWAADEAVLRGVPLRLVNASLWERYEGAALAHDLGKPSGRGMAEDIVETAARRARRRAANMRISTDVLPEEPEYALVREGRNASALVLGTRGRGGIANLLLGSVSLTVAAHASCPVIVVRGNHDNRAGAGLRGRILLGVGDASTAAVDFACEEAKRRGVPLDAVRAWRCPAHETTDHPLLAGEPPRLHEEQAAKVLEAALKDAPADLELHRRTIEGPARRVLLAAAHEADLLVVGARRRQPGHLGLQLGRVAHTVLHHSACPVAVVPERA
;
A
#
# COMPACT_ATOMS: atom_id res chain seq x y z
N MET A 1 -2.49 -17.29 -16.85
CA MET A 1 -1.93 -15.94 -17.11
C MET A 1 -1.81 -15.25 -15.77
N ASP A 2 -0.63 -14.75 -15.45
CA ASP A 2 -0.43 -14.03 -14.21
C ASP A 2 -1.18 -12.70 -14.23
N LEU A 3 -1.81 -12.35 -13.10
CA LEU A 3 -2.57 -11.10 -12.97
C LEU A 3 -1.63 -9.90 -13.05
N PRO A 4 -2.00 -8.83 -13.76
CA PRO A 4 -1.15 -7.64 -13.90
C PRO A 4 -0.98 -6.90 -12.58
N LEU A 5 0.11 -6.14 -12.49
CA LEU A 5 0.22 -5.05 -11.53
C LEU A 5 -0.49 -3.83 -12.11
N VAL A 6 -1.48 -3.29 -11.42
CA VAL A 6 -2.29 -2.16 -11.89
C VAL A 6 -1.85 -0.87 -11.21
N VAL A 7 -1.66 0.20 -11.99
CA VAL A 7 -1.28 1.53 -11.47
C VAL A 7 -2.35 2.55 -11.81
N GLY A 8 -2.85 3.25 -10.78
CA GLY A 8 -3.70 4.42 -10.98
C GLY A 8 -2.85 5.66 -11.31
N VAL A 9 -3.13 6.26 -12.47
CA VAL A 9 -2.38 7.43 -12.95
C VAL A 9 -3.30 8.61 -13.23
N ASP A 10 -2.91 9.81 -12.75
CA ASP A 10 -3.61 11.07 -13.00
C ASP A 10 -2.71 12.14 -13.59
N GLY A 11 -1.45 11.79 -13.91
CA GLY A 11 -0.43 12.67 -14.46
C GLY A 11 0.24 13.58 -13.42
N SER A 12 -0.09 13.44 -12.13
CA SER A 12 0.65 14.12 -11.06
C SER A 12 2.02 13.46 -10.84
N GLU A 13 2.99 14.21 -10.29
CA GLU A 13 4.31 13.64 -9.99
C GLU A 13 4.26 12.47 -8.99
N PRO A 14 3.39 12.46 -7.94
CA PRO A 14 3.22 11.27 -7.12
C PRO A 14 2.73 10.03 -7.90
N SER A 15 1.80 10.19 -8.85
CA SER A 15 1.34 9.08 -9.69
C SER A 15 2.42 8.59 -10.65
N LEU A 16 3.24 9.50 -11.18
CA LEU A 16 4.36 9.13 -12.06
C LEU A 16 5.48 8.41 -11.28
N ARG A 17 5.73 8.77 -10.01
CA ARG A 17 6.62 7.99 -9.14
C ARG A 17 6.06 6.60 -8.84
N ALA A 18 4.75 6.49 -8.67
CA ALA A 18 4.10 5.19 -8.53
C ALA A 18 4.30 4.31 -9.78
N VAL A 19 4.29 4.92 -10.98
CA VAL A 19 4.62 4.21 -12.24
C VAL A 19 6.06 3.71 -12.24
N ASP A 20 7.03 4.54 -11.82
CA ASP A 20 8.43 4.13 -11.73
C ASP A 20 8.61 2.93 -10.79
N TRP A 21 8.06 3.05 -9.59
CA TRP A 21 8.13 2.00 -8.58
C TRP A 21 7.46 0.71 -9.08
N ALA A 22 6.28 0.83 -9.69
CA ALA A 22 5.53 -0.30 -10.21
C ALA A 22 6.18 -0.98 -11.41
N ALA A 23 6.91 -0.24 -12.23
CA ALA A 23 7.67 -0.81 -13.36
C ALA A 23 8.76 -1.76 -12.86
N ASP A 24 9.53 -1.35 -11.85
CA ASP A 24 10.55 -2.23 -11.25
C ASP A 24 9.89 -3.43 -10.53
N GLU A 25 8.79 -3.18 -9.84
CA GLU A 25 8.03 -4.21 -9.13
C GLU A 25 7.46 -5.27 -10.08
N ALA A 26 6.92 -4.84 -11.22
CA ALA A 26 6.38 -5.74 -12.23
C ALA A 26 7.48 -6.62 -12.84
N VAL A 27 8.68 -6.09 -13.01
CA VAL A 27 9.85 -6.88 -13.44
C VAL A 27 10.24 -7.90 -12.37
N LEU A 28 10.32 -7.49 -11.10
CA LEU A 28 10.63 -8.40 -9.99
C LEU A 28 9.62 -9.54 -9.86
N ARG A 29 8.35 -9.25 -10.09
CA ARG A 29 7.25 -10.23 -10.03
C ARG A 29 7.09 -11.05 -11.31
N GLY A 30 7.69 -10.63 -12.42
CA GLY A 30 7.49 -11.27 -13.73
C GLY A 30 6.07 -11.10 -14.31
N VAL A 31 5.35 -10.03 -13.94
CA VAL A 31 3.95 -9.79 -14.33
C VAL A 31 3.80 -8.60 -15.27
N PRO A 32 2.71 -8.51 -16.08
CA PRO A 32 2.44 -7.33 -16.89
C PRO A 32 2.11 -6.10 -16.03
N LEU A 33 2.37 -4.91 -16.57
CA LEU A 33 1.96 -3.63 -16.00
C LEU A 33 0.73 -3.09 -16.74
N ARG A 34 -0.31 -2.67 -15.98
CA ARG A 34 -1.50 -2.02 -16.51
C ARG A 34 -1.65 -0.63 -15.90
N LEU A 35 -1.66 0.39 -16.75
CA LEU A 35 -1.79 1.79 -16.36
C LEU A 35 -3.22 2.24 -16.61
N VAL A 36 -3.88 2.75 -15.58
CA VAL A 36 -5.30 3.11 -15.62
C VAL A 36 -5.45 4.57 -15.21
N ASN A 37 -6.01 5.38 -16.11
CA ASN A 37 -6.55 6.68 -15.76
C ASN A 37 -8.07 6.55 -15.66
N ALA A 38 -8.65 7.09 -14.59
CA ALA A 38 -10.09 7.15 -14.42
C ALA A 38 -10.49 8.58 -14.02
N SER A 39 -11.47 9.15 -14.72
CA SER A 39 -12.02 10.46 -14.39
C SER A 39 -13.38 10.65 -15.07
N LEU A 40 -14.26 11.43 -14.45
CA LEU A 40 -15.58 11.75 -14.95
C LEU A 40 -15.56 12.94 -15.94
N TRP A 41 -14.69 12.91 -16.95
CA TRP A 41 -14.63 14.05 -17.90
C TRP A 41 -15.94 14.28 -18.62
N GLU A 42 -16.75 13.24 -18.91
CA GLU A 42 -18.02 13.37 -19.60
C GLU A 42 -19.06 14.20 -18.83
N ARG A 43 -18.98 14.24 -17.50
CA ARG A 43 -19.89 15.05 -16.67
C ARG A 43 -19.52 16.55 -16.67
N TYR A 44 -18.29 16.88 -16.98
CA TYR A 44 -17.77 18.26 -16.93
C TYR A 44 -17.63 18.88 -18.33
N GLU A 45 -17.64 18.06 -19.37
CA GLU A 45 -17.70 18.51 -20.72
C GLU A 45 -19.17 18.67 -21.11
N GLY A 46 -19.72 19.88 -20.92
CA GLY A 46 -20.82 20.31 -21.76
C GLY A 46 -20.34 20.19 -23.21
N ALA A 47 -20.74 19.11 -23.88
CA ALA A 47 -20.17 18.58 -25.12
C ALA A 47 -20.09 19.57 -26.31
N ALA A 48 -20.63 20.77 -26.19
CA ALA A 48 -20.72 21.78 -27.27
C ALA A 48 -19.63 22.88 -27.14
N LEU A 49 -19.18 23.24 -25.94
CA LEU A 49 -18.32 24.42 -25.74
C LEU A 49 -16.82 24.14 -25.81
N ALA A 50 -16.37 22.90 -25.55
CA ALA A 50 -14.96 22.55 -25.61
C ALA A 50 -14.42 22.41 -27.03
N HIS A 51 -15.25 21.98 -27.96
CA HIS A 51 -14.88 21.79 -29.39
C HIS A 51 -14.59 23.11 -30.08
N ASP A 52 -15.29 24.19 -29.71
CA ASP A 52 -15.16 25.52 -30.35
C ASP A 52 -13.93 26.32 -29.87
N LEU A 53 -13.26 25.92 -28.78
CA LEU A 53 -12.17 26.68 -28.17
C LEU A 53 -10.78 26.08 -28.41
N GLY A 54 -10.64 25.01 -29.22
CA GLY A 54 -9.33 24.39 -29.50
C GLY A 54 -8.66 23.78 -28.26
N LYS A 55 -9.40 23.55 -27.16
CA LYS A 55 -8.87 22.86 -25.98
C LYS A 55 -8.96 21.35 -26.18
N PRO A 56 -7.95 20.57 -25.79
CA PRO A 56 -8.01 19.12 -25.83
C PRO A 56 -9.22 18.64 -25.03
N SER A 57 -9.97 17.66 -25.58
CA SER A 57 -11.10 17.04 -24.88
C SER A 57 -10.59 16.38 -23.58
N GLY A 58 -11.43 16.23 -22.58
CA GLY A 58 -11.06 15.56 -21.34
C GLY A 58 -10.57 14.14 -21.57
N ARG A 59 -11.14 13.45 -22.58
CA ARG A 59 -10.66 12.16 -23.05
C ARG A 59 -9.25 12.23 -23.63
N GLY A 60 -8.95 13.20 -24.49
CA GLY A 60 -7.62 13.40 -25.07
C GLY A 60 -6.57 13.66 -23.98
N MET A 61 -6.92 14.48 -22.97
CA MET A 61 -6.04 14.69 -21.79
C MET A 61 -5.80 13.40 -21.01
N ALA A 62 -6.79 12.54 -20.83
CA ALA A 62 -6.66 11.28 -20.14
C ALA A 62 -5.79 10.27 -20.93
N GLU A 63 -5.95 10.24 -22.26
CA GLU A 63 -5.11 9.45 -23.16
C GLU A 63 -3.65 9.92 -23.13
N ASP A 64 -3.38 11.21 -23.11
CA ASP A 64 -2.03 11.79 -22.97
C ASP A 64 -1.38 11.43 -21.62
N ILE A 65 -2.16 11.37 -20.54
CA ILE A 65 -1.68 10.96 -19.22
C ILE A 65 -1.18 9.52 -19.25
N VAL A 66 -2.00 8.58 -19.73
CA VAL A 66 -1.62 7.15 -19.74
C VAL A 66 -0.48 6.88 -20.71
N GLU A 67 -0.42 7.58 -21.86
CA GLU A 67 0.68 7.44 -22.82
C GLU A 67 2.00 8.00 -22.25
N THR A 68 1.95 9.13 -21.53
CA THR A 68 3.11 9.68 -20.84
C THR A 68 3.62 8.72 -19.75
N ALA A 69 2.72 8.14 -18.98
CA ALA A 69 3.03 7.12 -17.98
C ALA A 69 3.63 5.87 -18.64
N ALA A 70 3.07 5.41 -19.77
CA ALA A 70 3.57 4.25 -20.50
C ALA A 70 4.96 4.49 -21.07
N ARG A 71 5.23 5.67 -21.66
CA ARG A 71 6.59 6.03 -22.11
C ARG A 71 7.58 6.04 -20.96
N ARG A 72 7.18 6.53 -19.77
CA ARG A 72 8.03 6.52 -18.57
C ARG A 72 8.34 5.10 -18.11
N ALA A 73 7.34 4.23 -18.04
CA ALA A 73 7.52 2.82 -17.68
C ALA A 73 8.40 2.05 -18.68
N ARG A 74 8.21 2.25 -20.00
CA ARG A 74 9.06 1.62 -21.06
C ARG A 74 10.52 2.02 -20.95
N ARG A 75 10.82 3.29 -20.61
CA ARG A 75 12.20 3.74 -20.38
C ARG A 75 12.85 3.07 -19.19
N ARG A 76 12.05 2.65 -18.20
CA ARG A 76 12.52 1.98 -17.00
C ARG A 76 12.67 0.46 -17.18
N ALA A 77 11.76 -0.15 -17.92
CA ALA A 77 11.71 -1.59 -18.17
C ALA A 77 11.31 -1.87 -19.63
N ALA A 78 12.28 -1.91 -20.53
CA ALA A 78 12.05 -1.95 -21.98
C ALA A 78 11.28 -3.20 -22.47
N ASN A 79 11.49 -4.35 -21.83
CA ASN A 79 10.92 -5.64 -22.25
C ASN A 79 9.61 -6.00 -21.53
N MET A 80 9.07 -5.10 -20.71
CA MET A 80 7.84 -5.35 -19.95
C MET A 80 6.59 -5.19 -20.81
N ARG A 81 5.61 -6.08 -20.65
CA ARG A 81 4.29 -5.92 -21.27
C ARG A 81 3.51 -4.83 -20.53
N ILE A 82 3.18 -3.75 -21.25
CA ILE A 82 2.43 -2.61 -20.72
C ILE A 82 1.13 -2.46 -21.48
N SER A 83 0.01 -2.36 -20.77
CA SER A 83 -1.28 -1.95 -21.30
C SER A 83 -1.76 -0.66 -20.65
N THR A 84 -2.58 0.10 -21.37
CA THR A 84 -3.14 1.39 -20.92
C THR A 84 -4.63 1.38 -21.07
N ASP A 85 -5.34 1.98 -20.12
CA ASP A 85 -6.79 2.17 -20.18
C ASP A 85 -7.18 3.53 -19.63
N VAL A 86 -8.25 4.06 -20.24
CA VAL A 86 -8.89 5.31 -19.86
C VAL A 86 -10.35 5.01 -19.58
N LEU A 87 -10.77 5.22 -18.32
CA LEU A 87 -12.10 4.85 -17.84
C LEU A 87 -12.91 6.10 -17.49
N PRO A 88 -14.13 6.29 -18.10
CA PRO A 88 -15.00 7.43 -17.81
C PRO A 88 -15.80 7.20 -16.51
N GLU A 89 -15.11 6.98 -15.42
CA GLU A 89 -15.68 6.59 -14.13
C GLU A 89 -14.98 7.32 -12.97
N GLU A 90 -15.65 7.36 -11.81
CA GLU A 90 -15.01 7.81 -10.57
C GLU A 90 -13.75 6.97 -10.28
N PRO A 91 -12.59 7.60 -10.02
CA PRO A 91 -11.32 6.89 -9.84
C PRO A 91 -11.35 5.82 -8.75
N GLU A 92 -12.05 6.09 -7.65
CA GLU A 92 -12.17 5.16 -6.53
C GLU A 92 -12.87 3.86 -6.94
N TYR A 93 -14.00 3.95 -7.64
CA TYR A 93 -14.77 2.79 -8.09
C TYR A 93 -14.04 2.01 -9.18
N ALA A 94 -13.50 2.73 -10.16
CA ALA A 94 -12.75 2.13 -11.25
C ALA A 94 -11.57 1.31 -10.73
N LEU A 95 -10.73 1.89 -9.87
CA LEU A 95 -9.55 1.22 -9.34
C LEU A 95 -9.89 0.06 -8.40
N VAL A 96 -10.91 0.19 -7.55
CA VAL A 96 -11.39 -0.93 -6.71
C VAL A 96 -11.88 -2.09 -7.58
N ARG A 97 -12.57 -1.81 -8.69
CA ARG A 97 -13.01 -2.83 -9.66
C ARG A 97 -11.82 -3.49 -10.37
N GLU A 98 -10.86 -2.70 -10.85
CA GLU A 98 -9.63 -3.20 -11.49
C GLU A 98 -8.82 -4.10 -10.53
N GLY A 99 -8.83 -3.80 -9.23
CA GLY A 99 -8.19 -4.61 -8.20
C GLY A 99 -8.70 -6.06 -8.09
N ARG A 100 -9.88 -6.38 -8.64
CA ARG A 100 -10.40 -7.75 -8.67
C ARG A 100 -9.60 -8.67 -9.59
N ASN A 101 -8.96 -8.09 -10.60
CA ASN A 101 -8.16 -8.78 -11.62
C ASN A 101 -6.70 -8.29 -11.62
N ALA A 102 -6.18 -7.90 -10.46
CA ALA A 102 -4.83 -7.42 -10.27
C ALA A 102 -4.07 -8.26 -9.24
N SER A 103 -2.77 -8.44 -9.45
CA SER A 103 -1.87 -9.01 -8.45
C SER A 103 -1.65 -8.04 -7.29
N ALA A 104 -1.65 -6.75 -7.57
CA ALA A 104 -1.72 -5.64 -6.62
C ALA A 104 -2.10 -4.34 -7.35
N LEU A 105 -2.57 -3.35 -6.58
CA LEU A 105 -2.76 -1.95 -7.04
C LEU A 105 -1.61 -1.09 -6.51
N VAL A 106 -1.08 -0.21 -7.34
CA VAL A 106 -0.04 0.76 -6.95
C VAL A 106 -0.56 2.17 -7.18
N LEU A 107 -0.45 3.01 -6.17
CA LEU A 107 -0.95 4.38 -6.18
C LEU A 107 0.07 5.36 -5.63
N GLY A 108 0.03 6.60 -6.10
CA GLY A 108 0.74 7.71 -5.47
C GLY A 108 0.03 8.18 -4.19
N THR A 109 0.71 8.98 -3.39
CA THR A 109 0.11 9.54 -2.16
C THR A 109 -0.94 10.61 -2.42
N ARG A 110 -0.85 11.34 -3.55
CA ARG A 110 -1.73 12.47 -3.90
C ARG A 110 -1.94 12.52 -5.40
N GLY A 111 -3.08 13.10 -5.81
CA GLY A 111 -3.41 13.44 -7.19
C GLY A 111 -3.33 14.94 -7.47
N ARG A 112 -3.80 15.35 -8.66
CA ARG A 112 -3.80 16.74 -9.15
C ARG A 112 -4.58 17.73 -8.27
N GLY A 113 -5.64 17.27 -7.56
CA GLY A 113 -6.53 18.11 -6.76
C GLY A 113 -6.11 18.27 -5.29
N GLY A 114 -4.92 17.83 -4.90
CA GLY A 114 -4.52 17.75 -3.49
C GLY A 114 -4.30 19.11 -2.83
N ILE A 115 -5.00 19.34 -1.71
CA ILE A 115 -4.69 20.46 -0.79
C ILE A 115 -3.28 20.20 -0.24
N ALA A 116 -2.42 21.23 -0.25
CA ALA A 116 -0.98 21.11 0.07
C ALA A 116 -0.68 20.48 1.44
N ASN A 117 -1.63 20.52 2.37
CA ASN A 117 -1.48 20.01 3.74
C ASN A 117 -2.04 18.58 3.95
N LEU A 118 -2.68 17.95 2.95
CA LEU A 118 -3.15 16.58 3.06
C LEU A 118 -2.02 15.60 2.73
N LEU A 119 -1.72 14.70 3.66
CA LEU A 119 -0.63 13.72 3.53
C LEU A 119 -0.98 12.56 2.58
N LEU A 120 -2.27 12.24 2.41
CA LEU A 120 -2.78 11.16 1.56
C LEU A 120 -4.06 11.62 0.85
N GLY A 121 -4.22 11.27 -0.44
CA GLY A 121 -5.41 11.60 -1.24
C GLY A 121 -6.59 10.66 -0.95
N SER A 122 -7.82 11.14 -1.24
CA SER A 122 -9.06 10.38 -1.05
C SER A 122 -9.06 9.07 -1.86
N VAL A 123 -8.64 9.12 -3.11
CA VAL A 123 -8.56 7.94 -3.99
C VAL A 123 -7.70 6.84 -3.37
N SER A 124 -6.47 7.16 -2.97
CA SER A 124 -5.55 6.16 -2.39
C SER A 124 -6.08 5.60 -1.07
N LEU A 125 -6.70 6.43 -0.24
CA LEU A 125 -7.30 6.00 1.01
C LEU A 125 -8.51 5.09 0.79
N THR A 126 -9.41 5.47 -0.13
CA THR A 126 -10.62 4.70 -0.45
C THR A 126 -10.26 3.37 -1.10
N VAL A 127 -9.32 3.37 -2.05
CA VAL A 127 -8.87 2.14 -2.70
C VAL A 127 -8.20 1.20 -1.71
N ALA A 128 -7.32 1.70 -0.82
CA ALA A 128 -6.70 0.88 0.23
C ALA A 128 -7.73 0.29 1.21
N ALA A 129 -8.86 0.99 1.42
CA ALA A 129 -9.93 0.50 2.29
C ALA A 129 -10.82 -0.57 1.63
N HIS A 130 -10.99 -0.56 0.30
CA HIS A 130 -12.03 -1.34 -0.38
C HIS A 130 -11.52 -2.36 -1.40
N ALA A 131 -10.27 -2.27 -1.86
CA ALA A 131 -9.72 -3.21 -2.83
C ALA A 131 -9.67 -4.64 -2.31
N SER A 132 -9.81 -5.61 -3.22
CA SER A 132 -9.75 -7.05 -2.91
C SER A 132 -8.36 -7.65 -3.04
N CYS A 133 -7.41 -6.89 -3.55
CA CYS A 133 -5.99 -7.22 -3.68
C CYS A 133 -5.12 -6.31 -2.80
N PRO A 134 -3.84 -6.62 -2.60
CA PRO A 134 -2.89 -5.72 -1.95
C PRO A 134 -2.86 -4.34 -2.63
N VAL A 135 -2.83 -3.28 -1.82
CA VAL A 135 -2.71 -1.90 -2.31
C VAL A 135 -1.41 -1.29 -1.78
N ILE A 136 -0.54 -0.90 -2.70
CA ILE A 136 0.75 -0.31 -2.39
C ILE A 136 0.66 1.20 -2.66
N VAL A 137 0.87 2.00 -1.62
CA VAL A 137 0.93 3.45 -1.73
C VAL A 137 2.38 3.90 -1.68
N VAL A 138 2.85 4.41 -2.82
CA VAL A 138 4.24 4.87 -2.98
C VAL A 138 4.39 6.26 -2.39
N ARG A 139 5.30 6.39 -1.42
CA ARG A 139 5.58 7.62 -0.69
C ARG A 139 6.99 8.12 -0.94
N GLY A 140 7.18 9.44 -0.84
CA GLY A 140 8.50 10.04 -0.93
C GLY A 140 9.18 9.83 -2.28
N ASN A 141 10.50 9.81 -2.26
CA ASN A 141 11.35 9.58 -3.43
C ASN A 141 11.95 8.16 -3.43
N HIS A 142 11.20 7.17 -2.92
CA HIS A 142 11.66 5.80 -2.90
C HIS A 142 11.76 5.24 -4.32
N ASP A 143 12.97 4.88 -4.71
CA ASP A 143 13.28 4.19 -5.95
C ASP A 143 13.39 2.69 -5.66
N ASN A 144 12.63 1.87 -6.38
CA ASN A 144 12.61 0.41 -6.22
C ASN A 144 13.69 -0.28 -7.08
N ARG A 145 14.58 0.48 -7.72
CA ARG A 145 15.72 -0.07 -8.48
C ARG A 145 16.71 -0.76 -7.55
N ALA A 146 17.09 -1.97 -7.90
CA ALA A 146 18.19 -2.67 -7.24
C ALA A 146 19.44 -1.77 -7.19
N GLY A 147 19.98 -1.54 -5.99
CA GLY A 147 21.15 -0.70 -5.76
C GLY A 147 20.90 0.81 -5.61
N ALA A 148 19.68 1.31 -5.75
CA ALA A 148 19.37 2.73 -5.64
C ALA A 148 19.01 3.16 -4.21
N GLY A 149 19.94 3.01 -3.27
CA GLY A 149 19.75 3.48 -1.88
C GLY A 149 18.69 2.70 -1.10
N LEU A 150 18.40 1.46 -1.51
CA LEU A 150 17.54 0.55 -0.79
C LEU A 150 18.12 0.26 0.61
N ARG A 151 17.24 0.14 1.60
CA ARG A 151 17.60 -0.24 2.97
C ARG A 151 17.88 -1.73 3.09
N GLY A 152 17.46 -2.50 2.08
CA GLY A 152 17.69 -3.93 1.96
C GLY A 152 16.87 -4.74 2.94
N ARG A 153 15.62 -4.33 3.26
CA ARG A 153 14.70 -5.12 4.10
C ARG A 153 13.24 -4.82 3.87
N ILE A 154 12.40 -5.81 4.10
CA ILE A 154 10.95 -5.66 4.16
C ILE A 154 10.52 -5.63 5.63
N LEU A 155 9.64 -4.70 5.99
CA LEU A 155 9.07 -4.59 7.34
C LEU A 155 7.62 -5.12 7.32
N LEU A 156 7.32 -6.07 8.22
CA LEU A 156 5.98 -6.58 8.43
C LEU A 156 5.44 -6.17 9.80
N GLY A 157 4.33 -5.47 9.83
CA GLY A 157 3.57 -5.23 11.06
C GLY A 157 2.62 -6.39 11.35
N VAL A 158 2.93 -7.21 12.38
CA VAL A 158 2.11 -8.39 12.72
C VAL A 158 0.96 -8.00 13.65
N GLY A 159 -0.28 -8.18 13.17
CA GLY A 159 -1.52 -8.06 13.93
C GLY A 159 -1.99 -9.40 14.51
N ASP A 160 -3.24 -9.44 15.02
CA ASP A 160 -3.83 -10.67 15.61
C ASP A 160 -4.30 -11.68 14.55
N ALA A 161 -4.51 -11.23 13.31
CA ALA A 161 -4.78 -12.08 12.16
C ALA A 161 -4.05 -11.44 10.97
N SER A 162 -2.94 -12.00 10.57
CA SER A 162 -2.06 -11.41 9.58
C SER A 162 -1.59 -12.43 8.52
N THR A 163 -2.38 -13.47 8.25
CA THR A 163 -1.94 -14.56 7.35
C THR A 163 -1.61 -14.06 5.95
N ALA A 164 -2.53 -13.33 5.31
CA ALA A 164 -2.30 -12.82 3.96
C ALA A 164 -1.17 -11.77 3.90
N ALA A 165 -1.02 -10.95 4.95
CA ALA A 165 0.06 -9.98 5.04
C ALA A 165 1.43 -10.66 5.26
N VAL A 166 1.47 -11.76 6.03
CA VAL A 166 2.68 -12.57 6.22
C VAL A 166 3.11 -13.19 4.89
N ASP A 167 2.19 -13.86 4.19
CA ASP A 167 2.47 -14.50 2.90
C ASP A 167 3.00 -13.47 1.90
N PHE A 168 2.32 -12.33 1.78
CA PHE A 168 2.74 -11.24 0.90
C PHE A 168 4.14 -10.72 1.26
N ALA A 169 4.43 -10.48 2.55
CA ALA A 169 5.72 -9.96 2.98
C ALA A 169 6.86 -10.96 2.76
N CYS A 170 6.62 -12.26 3.00
CA CYS A 170 7.59 -13.32 2.72
C CYS A 170 7.92 -13.40 1.23
N GLU A 171 6.90 -13.35 0.36
CA GLU A 171 7.10 -13.34 -1.09
C GLU A 171 7.89 -12.13 -1.54
N GLU A 172 7.57 -10.93 -1.01
CA GLU A 172 8.29 -9.69 -1.34
C GLU A 172 9.76 -9.74 -0.90
N ALA A 173 10.03 -10.22 0.29
CA ALA A 173 11.39 -10.38 0.79
C ALA A 173 12.20 -11.37 -0.06
N LYS A 174 11.61 -12.53 -0.40
CA LYS A 174 12.23 -13.52 -1.29
C LYS A 174 12.54 -12.99 -2.68
N ARG A 175 11.58 -12.30 -3.32
CA ARG A 175 11.77 -11.74 -4.67
C ARG A 175 12.91 -10.73 -4.71
N ARG A 176 13.09 -9.98 -3.64
CA ARG A 176 14.18 -8.99 -3.51
C ARG A 176 15.48 -9.56 -2.99
N GLY A 177 15.47 -10.78 -2.45
CA GLY A 177 16.64 -11.38 -1.80
C GLY A 177 17.10 -10.61 -0.55
N VAL A 178 16.15 -10.10 0.25
CA VAL A 178 16.40 -9.28 1.44
C VAL A 178 15.72 -9.90 2.67
N PRO A 179 16.22 -9.62 3.89
CA PRO A 179 15.57 -10.08 5.11
C PRO A 179 14.18 -9.50 5.32
N LEU A 180 13.35 -10.24 6.06
CA LEU A 180 12.05 -9.83 6.56
C LEU A 180 12.14 -9.50 8.05
N ASP A 181 11.90 -8.24 8.40
CA ASP A 181 11.76 -7.77 9.77
C ASP A 181 10.28 -7.85 10.20
N ALA A 182 9.90 -8.85 10.95
CA ALA A 182 8.55 -9.02 11.47
C ALA A 182 8.44 -8.41 12.88
N VAL A 183 7.60 -7.38 13.02
CA VAL A 183 7.46 -6.60 14.24
C VAL A 183 6.06 -6.73 14.82
N ARG A 184 5.99 -7.18 16.08
CA ARG A 184 4.78 -7.14 16.92
C ARG A 184 4.94 -6.08 18.00
N ALA A 185 4.12 -5.05 17.95
CA ALA A 185 4.05 -4.05 19.00
C ALA A 185 3.10 -4.52 20.11
N TRP A 186 3.46 -4.30 21.37
CA TRP A 186 2.65 -4.61 22.54
C TRP A 186 2.67 -3.45 23.54
N ARG A 187 1.71 -3.41 24.45
CA ARG A 187 1.66 -2.42 25.53
C ARG A 187 1.07 -3.07 26.78
N CYS A 188 1.59 -2.68 27.94
CA CYS A 188 0.82 -2.84 29.16
C CYS A 188 -0.44 -1.97 29.07
N PRO A 189 -1.62 -2.47 29.48
CA PRO A 189 -2.76 -1.61 29.73
C PRO A 189 -2.31 -0.50 30.65
N ALA A 190 -2.55 0.78 30.30
CA ALA A 190 -2.34 1.87 31.23
C ALA A 190 -3.23 1.59 32.44
N HIS A 191 -2.63 1.47 33.60
CA HIS A 191 -3.40 1.47 34.84
C HIS A 191 -4.10 2.84 34.86
N GLU A 192 -5.41 2.86 34.63
CA GLU A 192 -6.22 3.92 35.20
C GLU A 192 -5.92 3.87 36.69
N THR A 193 -5.45 4.99 37.22
CA THR A 193 -5.12 5.20 38.62
C THR A 193 -6.36 4.93 39.47
N THR A 194 -6.60 3.66 39.76
CA THR A 194 -7.50 3.25 40.82
C THR A 194 -6.66 2.96 42.04
N ASP A 195 -6.93 3.67 43.11
CA ASP A 195 -6.30 3.53 44.45
C ASP A 195 -6.47 2.13 45.09
N HIS A 196 -6.65 1.08 44.31
CA HIS A 196 -6.78 -0.28 44.75
C HIS A 196 -5.56 -1.13 44.36
N PRO A 197 -4.67 -1.43 45.37
CA PRO A 197 -3.50 -2.27 45.18
C PRO A 197 -3.80 -3.72 44.75
N LEU A 198 -5.05 -4.16 44.82
CA LEU A 198 -5.49 -5.52 44.44
C LEU A 198 -5.79 -5.69 42.94
N LEU A 199 -5.77 -4.60 42.15
CA LEU A 199 -5.88 -4.62 40.71
C LEU A 199 -4.52 -4.32 40.03
N ALA A 200 -3.43 -4.76 40.65
CA ALA A 200 -2.11 -4.77 40.00
C ALA A 200 -2.22 -5.62 38.72
N GLY A 201 -2.21 -4.97 37.56
CA GLY A 201 -2.31 -5.64 36.27
C GLY A 201 -1.17 -6.65 36.08
N GLU A 202 -1.35 -7.53 35.11
CA GLU A 202 -0.33 -8.54 34.78
C GLU A 202 1.04 -7.90 34.56
N PRO A 203 2.13 -8.58 35.03
CA PRO A 203 3.47 -8.06 34.82
C PRO A 203 3.78 -7.77 33.36
N PRO A 204 4.54 -6.73 33.02
CA PRO A 204 4.96 -6.41 31.64
C PRO A 204 5.49 -7.61 30.86
N ARG A 205 6.19 -8.51 31.55
CA ARG A 205 6.74 -9.73 30.99
C ARG A 205 5.68 -10.66 30.37
N LEU A 206 4.49 -10.77 30.97
CA LEU A 206 3.41 -11.61 30.42
C LEU A 206 2.86 -11.03 29.10
N HIS A 207 2.78 -9.72 28.98
CA HIS A 207 2.36 -9.06 27.73
C HIS A 207 3.40 -9.23 26.62
N GLU A 208 4.68 -9.18 26.96
CA GLU A 208 5.78 -9.45 26.01
C GLU A 208 5.77 -10.90 25.56
N GLU A 209 5.65 -11.86 26.51
CA GLU A 209 5.56 -13.29 26.20
C GLU A 209 4.34 -13.61 25.30
N GLN A 210 3.20 -12.97 25.57
CA GLN A 210 2.01 -13.12 24.73
C GLN A 210 2.24 -12.54 23.33
N ALA A 211 2.90 -11.39 23.22
CA ALA A 211 3.24 -10.79 21.93
C ALA A 211 4.20 -11.69 21.14
N ALA A 212 5.18 -12.29 21.79
CA ALA A 212 6.10 -13.25 21.17
C ALA A 212 5.37 -14.49 20.66
N LYS A 213 4.47 -15.08 21.46
CA LYS A 213 3.65 -16.23 21.03
C LYS A 213 2.78 -15.90 19.80
N VAL A 214 2.16 -14.73 19.75
CA VAL A 214 1.39 -14.29 18.58
C VAL A 214 2.29 -14.14 17.35
N LEU A 215 3.48 -13.55 17.54
CA LEU A 215 4.45 -13.37 16.45
C LEU A 215 4.94 -14.72 15.90
N GLU A 216 5.30 -15.66 16.78
CA GLU A 216 5.71 -17.00 16.39
C GLU A 216 4.59 -17.76 15.67
N ALA A 217 3.37 -17.72 16.21
CA ALA A 217 2.21 -18.36 15.59
C ALA A 217 1.90 -17.81 14.19
N ALA A 218 2.02 -16.50 14.01
CA ALA A 218 1.81 -15.86 12.71
C ALA A 218 2.86 -16.28 11.67
N LEU A 219 4.09 -16.54 12.11
CA LEU A 219 5.25 -16.84 11.25
C LEU A 219 5.59 -18.34 11.18
N LYS A 220 4.74 -19.22 11.70
CA LYS A 220 5.01 -20.67 11.77
C LYS A 220 5.23 -21.31 10.41
N ASP A 221 4.51 -20.84 9.39
CA ASP A 221 4.53 -21.33 8.02
C ASP A 221 5.46 -20.51 7.11
N ALA A 222 6.25 -19.58 7.70
CA ALA A 222 7.21 -18.79 6.95
C ALA A 222 8.30 -19.69 6.33
N PRO A 223 8.74 -19.37 5.10
CA PRO A 223 9.75 -20.18 4.41
C PRO A 223 11.05 -20.29 5.20
N ALA A 224 11.60 -21.50 5.33
CA ALA A 224 12.82 -21.75 6.12
C ALA A 224 14.09 -21.14 5.51
N ASP A 225 14.07 -20.86 4.20
CA ASP A 225 15.16 -20.24 3.45
C ASP A 225 15.16 -18.70 3.50
N LEU A 226 14.15 -18.11 4.16
CA LEU A 226 14.05 -16.67 4.32
C LEU A 226 14.78 -16.20 5.59
N GLU A 227 15.67 -15.22 5.44
CA GLU A 227 16.24 -14.51 6.61
C GLU A 227 15.14 -13.70 7.30
N LEU A 228 14.75 -14.16 8.50
CA LEU A 228 13.60 -13.66 9.24
C LEU A 228 13.98 -13.18 10.62
N HIS A 229 13.83 -11.87 10.86
CA HIS A 229 14.04 -11.26 12.18
C HIS A 229 12.70 -11.05 12.89
N ARG A 230 12.56 -11.61 14.07
CA ARG A 230 11.36 -11.49 14.92
C ARG A 230 11.63 -10.49 16.02
N ARG A 231 10.76 -9.48 16.14
CA ARG A 231 10.93 -8.41 17.14
C ARG A 231 9.61 -8.11 17.83
N THR A 232 9.60 -8.22 19.15
CA THR A 232 8.53 -7.66 19.99
C THR A 232 8.96 -6.32 20.55
N ILE A 233 8.17 -5.28 20.38
CA ILE A 233 8.55 -3.92 20.79
C ILE A 233 7.42 -3.31 21.62
N GLU A 234 7.77 -2.82 22.82
CA GLU A 234 6.82 -2.10 23.65
C GLU A 234 6.48 -0.74 23.06
N GLY A 235 5.19 -0.44 22.94
CA GLY A 235 4.72 0.84 22.48
C GLY A 235 3.46 0.77 21.62
N PRO A 236 2.88 1.94 21.29
CA PRO A 236 1.77 2.01 20.35
C PRO A 236 2.21 1.53 18.95
N ALA A 237 1.53 0.52 18.38
CA ALA A 237 1.89 -0.11 17.10
C ALA A 237 2.17 0.91 15.99
N ARG A 238 1.36 1.98 15.89
CA ARG A 238 1.57 3.05 14.92
C ARG A 238 2.94 3.74 15.05
N ARG A 239 3.40 4.00 16.30
CA ARG A 239 4.71 4.66 16.55
C ARG A 239 5.86 3.71 16.27
N VAL A 240 5.72 2.47 16.71
CA VAL A 240 6.72 1.41 16.51
C VAL A 240 6.96 1.18 15.02
N LEU A 241 5.89 1.00 14.24
CA LEU A 241 6.00 0.74 12.80
C LEU A 241 6.51 1.96 12.03
N LEU A 242 6.10 3.18 12.40
CA LEU A 242 6.63 4.39 11.77
C LEU A 242 8.13 4.58 12.02
N ALA A 243 8.60 4.29 13.24
CA ALA A 243 10.03 4.34 13.55
C ALA A 243 10.81 3.30 12.73
N ALA A 244 10.33 2.05 12.67
CA ALA A 244 10.98 0.98 11.91
C ALA A 244 10.93 1.20 10.39
N ALA A 245 9.92 1.91 9.87
CA ALA A 245 9.76 2.20 8.43
C ALA A 245 10.88 3.08 7.85
N HIS A 246 11.65 3.79 8.68
CA HIS A 246 12.81 4.55 8.23
C HIS A 246 13.96 3.67 7.72
N GLU A 247 13.98 2.40 8.13
CA GLU A 247 15.00 1.44 7.77
C GLU A 247 14.50 0.36 6.80
N ALA A 248 13.29 0.53 6.22
CA ALA A 248 12.67 -0.45 5.34
C ALA A 248 12.44 0.10 3.93
N ASP A 249 12.42 -0.81 2.95
CA ASP A 249 12.07 -0.50 1.55
C ASP A 249 10.57 -0.59 1.29
N LEU A 250 9.87 -1.40 2.08
CA LEU A 250 8.43 -1.57 2.03
C LEU A 250 7.92 -1.95 3.43
N LEU A 251 6.88 -1.27 3.89
CA LEU A 251 6.11 -1.65 5.08
C LEU A 251 4.85 -2.40 4.66
N VAL A 252 4.68 -3.62 5.14
CA VAL A 252 3.49 -4.45 4.92
C VAL A 252 2.64 -4.49 6.18
N VAL A 253 1.34 -4.22 6.04
CA VAL A 253 0.35 -4.32 7.12
C VAL A 253 -0.92 -5.00 6.62
N GLY A 254 -1.50 -5.85 7.45
CA GLY A 254 -2.80 -6.45 7.19
C GLY A 254 -3.94 -5.46 7.49
N ALA A 255 -5.01 -5.53 6.69
CA ALA A 255 -6.24 -4.78 6.92
C ALA A 255 -7.43 -5.75 6.99
N ARG A 256 -8.09 -5.81 8.14
CA ARG A 256 -9.31 -6.61 8.31
C ARG A 256 -10.49 -5.89 7.66
N ARG A 257 -11.25 -6.58 6.84
CA ARG A 257 -12.55 -6.12 6.37
C ARG A 257 -13.54 -6.20 7.53
N ARG A 258 -14.19 -5.09 7.86
CA ARG A 258 -15.37 -5.13 8.72
C ARG A 258 -16.52 -5.79 7.95
N GLN A 259 -17.38 -6.53 8.68
CA GLN A 259 -18.55 -7.19 8.10
C GLN A 259 -19.42 -6.20 7.31
N PRO A 260 -20.11 -6.68 6.23
CA PRO A 260 -21.04 -5.86 5.46
C PRO A 260 -22.11 -5.25 6.37
N GLY A 261 -22.37 -3.95 6.24
CA GLY A 261 -23.40 -3.25 7.01
C GLY A 261 -22.92 -2.11 7.93
N HIS A 262 -21.62 -1.94 8.13
CA HIS A 262 -21.10 -0.78 8.86
C HIS A 262 -20.61 0.30 7.88
N LEU A 263 -21.29 1.43 7.88
CA LEU A 263 -20.86 2.65 7.20
C LEU A 263 -19.57 3.17 7.88
N GLY A 264 -18.48 3.33 7.12
CA GLY A 264 -17.21 3.93 7.60
C GLY A 264 -15.97 3.27 7.02
N LEU A 265 -14.82 3.94 7.15
CA LEU A 265 -13.51 3.47 6.71
C LEU A 265 -13.20 2.10 7.34
N GLN A 266 -12.96 1.12 6.49
CA GLN A 266 -12.65 -0.26 6.90
C GLN A 266 -11.18 -0.43 7.34
N LEU A 267 -10.36 0.61 7.13
CA LEU A 267 -8.96 0.62 7.57
C LEU A 267 -8.87 0.80 9.08
N GLY A 268 -8.15 -0.11 9.74
CA GLY A 268 -7.79 0.04 11.15
C GLY A 268 -6.89 1.26 11.40
N ARG A 269 -6.87 1.76 12.64
CA ARG A 269 -6.08 2.95 13.03
C ARG A 269 -4.59 2.84 12.69
N VAL A 270 -4.01 1.64 12.72
CA VAL A 270 -2.60 1.42 12.36
C VAL A 270 -2.40 1.63 10.87
N ALA A 271 -3.14 0.92 10.01
CA ALA A 271 -3.04 1.04 8.55
C ALA A 271 -3.28 2.49 8.09
N HIS A 272 -4.31 3.16 8.63
CA HIS A 272 -4.57 4.56 8.34
C HIS A 272 -3.37 5.45 8.70
N THR A 273 -2.79 5.30 9.90
CA THR A 273 -1.66 6.13 10.33
C THR A 273 -0.40 5.89 9.50
N VAL A 274 -0.05 4.63 9.20
CA VAL A 274 1.16 4.35 8.41
C VAL A 274 1.01 4.81 6.95
N LEU A 275 -0.18 4.71 6.37
CA LEU A 275 -0.46 5.27 5.05
C LEU A 275 -0.24 6.78 4.99
N HIS A 276 -0.50 7.51 6.08
CA HIS A 276 -0.31 8.96 6.14
C HIS A 276 1.13 9.38 6.45
N HIS A 277 1.89 8.58 7.21
CA HIS A 277 3.11 9.06 7.86
C HIS A 277 4.35 8.17 7.63
N SER A 278 4.24 7.01 6.96
CA SER A 278 5.39 6.13 6.73
C SER A 278 6.50 6.84 5.93
N ALA A 279 7.73 6.52 6.26
CA ALA A 279 8.91 6.98 5.53
C ALA A 279 9.15 6.18 4.23
N CYS A 280 8.65 4.95 4.14
CA CYS A 280 8.74 4.08 2.96
C CYS A 280 7.35 3.80 2.35
N PRO A 281 7.27 3.22 1.14
CA PRO A 281 6.03 2.70 0.58
C PRO A 281 5.31 1.75 1.54
N VAL A 282 3.98 1.75 1.50
CA VAL A 282 3.14 0.93 2.39
C VAL A 282 2.25 0.02 1.56
N ALA A 283 2.35 -1.28 1.79
CA ALA A 283 1.43 -2.29 1.28
C ALA A 283 0.36 -2.59 2.33
N VAL A 284 -0.88 -2.33 1.99
CA VAL A 284 -2.05 -2.73 2.78
C VAL A 284 -2.63 -4.00 2.15
N VAL A 285 -2.56 -5.10 2.88
CA VAL A 285 -3.00 -6.42 2.40
C VAL A 285 -4.35 -6.76 3.03
N PRO A 286 -5.39 -6.99 2.21
CA PRO A 286 -6.70 -7.37 2.73
C PRO A 286 -6.65 -8.78 3.34
N GLU A 287 -6.92 -8.88 4.63
CA GLU A 287 -7.07 -10.17 5.32
C GLU A 287 -8.44 -10.77 4.97
N ARG A 288 -8.45 -12.08 4.71
CA ARG A 288 -9.69 -12.85 4.55
C ARG A 288 -10.34 -12.97 5.92
N ALA A 289 -11.66 -12.74 5.97
CA ALA A 289 -12.46 -12.93 7.19
C ALA A 289 -12.57 -14.41 7.55
#